data_2caa7d01b7c6084a3d7aadb298c8f9d6
#
_entry.id   2caa7d01b7c6084a3d7aadb298c8f9d6
#
_cell.length_a   1.000
_cell.length_b   1.000
_cell.length_c   1.000
_cell.angle_alpha   90.00
_cell.angle_beta   90.00
_cell.angle_gamma   90.00
#
_symmetry.space_group_name_H-M   'P 1'
#
loop_
_entity.id
_entity.type
_entity.pdbx_description
1 polymer ?
#
loop_
_entity_poly.entity_id
_entity_poly.type
_entity_poly.pdbx_seq_one_letter_code
_entity_poly.pdbx_strand_id
1 'polypeptide(L)'
;MCIRDSNDTVHTPQGKQPYVVPRVLDDAELPGIVAGFRTAAENAKAAGFDGVEVHGANGYLLDQFQRDGSNKRSGAYGGPLENRARLMFEVIEAVSGVWGADRVGLRISPLNSYNDMIDSDPVGLATWLGGRLNDFGLAYLHLMRGDFFGKQKGDVVTPVRAAYQGVLVGNMGYTPAEGASAVAEGKLDAVAFGTAFLANPDLPARIKAGAPLNAVDANTFYTPGPQGYTDYPVWAG
;
A
#
# COMPACT_ATOMS: atom_id res chain seq x y z
N MET A 1 -14.73 -1.31 11.24
CA MET A 1 -14.35 -2.24 10.16
C MET A 1 -15.52 -2.32 9.21
N CYS A 2 -15.29 -2.28 7.89
CA CYS A 2 -16.36 -2.57 6.94
C CYS A 2 -16.78 -4.02 7.08
N ILE A 3 -18.05 -4.35 6.77
CA ILE A 3 -18.51 -5.74 6.80
C ILE A 3 -17.69 -6.53 5.79
N ARG A 4 -17.11 -7.61 6.26
CA ARG A 4 -16.34 -8.51 5.43
C ARG A 4 -16.71 -9.93 5.76
N ASP A 5 -17.47 -10.54 4.86
CA ASP A 5 -17.76 -11.97 4.86
C ASP A 5 -16.67 -12.67 4.04
N SER A 6 -15.49 -12.82 4.61
CA SER A 6 -14.46 -13.62 3.97
C SER A 6 -14.68 -15.09 4.29
N ASN A 7 -14.91 -15.90 3.26
CA ASN A 7 -14.93 -17.37 3.35
C ASN A 7 -13.50 -17.95 3.36
N ASP A 8 -12.48 -17.12 3.50
CA ASP A 8 -11.08 -17.50 3.48
C ASP A 8 -10.56 -17.80 4.90
N THR A 9 -9.30 -18.17 4.99
CA THR A 9 -8.63 -18.56 6.23
C THR A 9 -7.46 -17.67 6.55
N VAL A 10 -7.17 -17.50 7.84
CA VAL A 10 -5.99 -16.81 8.35
C VAL A 10 -5.03 -17.82 9.00
N HIS A 11 -3.72 -17.61 8.81
CA HIS A 11 -2.71 -18.37 9.52
C HIS A 11 -2.61 -17.91 10.99
N THR A 12 -2.74 -18.88 11.90
CA THR A 12 -2.58 -18.66 13.34
C THR A 12 -1.52 -19.64 13.87
N PRO A 13 -1.05 -19.47 15.12
CA PRO A 13 -0.16 -20.47 15.77
C PRO A 13 -0.77 -21.87 15.83
N GLN A 14 -2.10 -22.01 15.73
CA GLN A 14 -2.82 -23.29 15.69
C GLN A 14 -3.09 -23.77 14.26
N GLY A 15 -2.44 -23.18 13.27
CA GLY A 15 -2.67 -23.46 11.85
C GLY A 15 -3.69 -22.54 11.19
N LYS A 16 -4.17 -22.94 9.99
CA LYS A 16 -5.18 -22.17 9.25
C LYS A 16 -6.53 -22.26 9.98
N GLN A 17 -7.09 -21.09 10.29
CA GLN A 17 -8.40 -20.93 10.91
C GLN A 17 -9.31 -20.08 10.00
N PRO A 18 -10.62 -20.32 9.95
CA PRO A 18 -11.55 -19.46 9.23
C PRO A 18 -11.55 -18.05 9.85
N TYR A 19 -11.75 -17.03 9.03
CA TYR A 19 -12.02 -15.70 9.55
C TYR A 19 -13.32 -15.68 10.37
N VAL A 20 -13.31 -14.92 11.45
CA VAL A 20 -14.54 -14.57 12.15
C VAL A 20 -15.19 -13.36 11.46
N VAL A 21 -16.52 -13.32 11.40
CA VAL A 21 -17.25 -12.16 10.89
C VAL A 21 -16.95 -10.96 11.79
N PRO A 22 -16.31 -9.90 11.28
CA PRO A 22 -15.96 -8.75 12.10
C PRO A 22 -17.19 -7.89 12.40
N ARG A 23 -17.24 -7.32 13.60
CA ARG A 23 -18.21 -6.28 13.91
C ARG A 23 -17.98 -5.04 13.04
N VAL A 24 -19.05 -4.47 12.55
CA VAL A 24 -19.00 -3.17 11.84
C VAL A 24 -18.68 -2.08 12.86
N LEU A 25 -17.75 -1.18 12.53
CA LEU A 25 -17.48 0.00 13.34
C LEU A 25 -18.65 0.97 13.27
N ASP A 26 -19.04 1.56 14.38
CA ASP A 26 -19.96 2.69 14.38
C ASP A 26 -19.25 3.96 13.88
N ASP A 27 -19.97 4.88 13.23
CA ASP A 27 -19.40 6.14 12.75
C ASP A 27 -18.80 6.96 13.91
N ALA A 28 -19.36 6.87 15.09
CA ALA A 28 -18.84 7.52 16.30
C ALA A 28 -17.47 6.99 16.78
N GLU A 29 -17.05 5.81 16.33
CA GLU A 29 -15.73 5.23 16.64
C GLU A 29 -14.62 5.76 15.72
N LEU A 30 -14.97 6.25 14.53
CA LEU A 30 -14.00 6.63 13.50
C LEU A 30 -13.08 7.78 13.91
N PRO A 31 -13.53 8.82 14.64
CA PRO A 31 -12.60 9.83 15.17
C PRO A 31 -11.53 9.25 16.09
N GLY A 32 -11.85 8.19 16.86
CA GLY A 32 -10.88 7.48 17.69
C GLY A 32 -9.84 6.71 16.85
N ILE A 33 -10.24 6.16 15.70
CA ILE A 33 -9.33 5.54 14.73
C ILE A 33 -8.36 6.59 14.17
N VAL A 34 -8.87 7.73 13.72
CA VAL A 34 -8.05 8.85 13.20
C VAL A 34 -7.05 9.33 14.26
N ALA A 35 -7.50 9.49 15.52
CA ALA A 35 -6.63 9.84 16.64
C ALA A 35 -5.53 8.80 16.88
N GLY A 36 -5.82 7.51 16.71
CA GLY A 36 -4.83 6.43 16.80
C GLY A 36 -3.73 6.56 15.74
N PHE A 37 -4.06 6.88 14.49
CA PHE A 37 -3.07 7.15 13.44
C PHE A 37 -2.22 8.39 13.77
N ARG A 38 -2.82 9.44 14.30
CA ARG A 38 -2.10 10.63 14.77
C ARG A 38 -1.09 10.26 15.85
N THR A 39 -1.50 9.52 16.87
CA THR A 39 -0.61 9.06 17.95
C THR A 39 0.53 8.21 17.42
N ALA A 40 0.26 7.31 16.46
CA ALA A 40 1.30 6.52 15.80
C ALA A 40 2.32 7.42 15.05
N ALA A 41 1.85 8.47 14.38
CA ALA A 41 2.68 9.45 13.70
C ALA A 41 3.55 10.25 14.68
N GLU A 42 2.99 10.66 15.83
CA GLU A 42 3.72 11.33 16.93
C GLU A 42 4.81 10.42 17.50
N ASN A 43 4.51 9.14 17.74
CA ASN A 43 5.47 8.15 18.23
C ASN A 43 6.60 7.90 17.22
N ALA A 44 6.30 7.78 15.94
CA ALA A 44 7.31 7.64 14.89
C ALA A 44 8.25 8.87 14.85
N LYS A 45 7.70 10.08 14.97
CA LYS A 45 8.49 11.31 15.02
C LYS A 45 9.38 11.36 16.26
N ALA A 46 8.85 10.98 17.41
CA ALA A 46 9.63 10.90 18.65
C ALA A 46 10.73 9.83 18.60
N ALA A 47 10.52 8.75 17.85
CA ALA A 47 11.52 7.71 17.61
C ALA A 47 12.63 8.11 16.62
N GLY A 48 12.54 9.29 15.98
CA GLY A 48 13.58 9.83 15.11
C GLY A 48 13.50 9.37 13.65
N PHE A 49 12.33 8.93 13.17
CA PHE A 49 12.11 8.70 11.73
C PHE A 49 12.10 10.04 10.98
N ASP A 50 12.36 10.01 9.66
CA ASP A 50 12.36 11.18 8.76
C ASP A 50 11.00 11.46 8.12
N GLY A 51 10.10 10.51 8.13
CA GLY A 51 8.76 10.57 7.59
C GLY A 51 8.00 9.26 7.79
N VAL A 52 6.76 9.20 7.32
CA VAL A 52 5.89 8.02 7.45
C VAL A 52 5.12 7.74 6.17
N GLU A 53 4.74 6.48 5.94
CA GLU A 53 3.82 6.09 4.88
C GLU A 53 2.50 5.60 5.50
N VAL A 54 1.40 6.24 5.15
CA VAL A 54 0.05 5.78 5.51
C VAL A 54 -0.29 4.55 4.68
N HIS A 55 -0.62 3.45 5.36
CA HIS A 55 -0.94 2.20 4.67
C HIS A 55 -2.43 2.13 4.32
N GLY A 56 -2.77 2.53 3.11
CA GLY A 56 -4.12 2.47 2.54
C GLY A 56 -4.33 1.32 1.54
N ALA A 57 -3.67 0.16 1.75
CA ALA A 57 -3.51 -0.90 0.77
C ALA A 57 -3.77 -2.30 1.35
N ASN A 58 -3.77 -3.32 0.49
CA ASN A 58 -3.70 -4.75 0.78
C ASN A 58 -4.82 -5.28 1.68
N GLY A 59 -6.01 -4.71 1.59
CA GLY A 59 -7.19 -5.17 2.32
C GLY A 59 -7.14 -4.88 3.83
N TYR A 60 -6.30 -3.94 4.26
CA TYR A 60 -6.32 -3.44 5.62
C TYR A 60 -7.32 -2.28 5.76
N LEU A 61 -7.44 -1.72 6.96
CA LEU A 61 -8.56 -0.89 7.36
C LEU A 61 -8.94 0.21 6.35
N LEU A 62 -7.99 1.02 5.91
CA LEU A 62 -8.26 2.13 4.99
C LEU A 62 -8.66 1.64 3.59
N ASP A 63 -8.03 0.57 3.09
CA ASP A 63 -8.40 -0.05 1.82
C ASP A 63 -9.82 -0.65 1.88
N GLN A 64 -10.21 -1.27 3.02
CA GLN A 64 -11.56 -1.80 3.23
C GLN A 64 -12.65 -0.74 3.14
N PHE A 65 -12.37 0.50 3.56
CA PHE A 65 -13.31 1.60 3.42
C PHE A 65 -13.46 2.08 1.98
N GLN A 66 -12.40 2.05 1.19
CA GLN A 66 -12.39 2.55 -0.19
C GLN A 66 -13.14 1.64 -1.17
N ARG A 67 -13.05 0.30 -0.98
CA ARG A 67 -13.58 -0.68 -1.94
C ARG A 67 -15.09 -0.88 -1.76
N ASP A 68 -15.85 -0.84 -2.84
CA ASP A 68 -17.29 -1.10 -2.80
C ASP A 68 -17.64 -2.57 -2.52
N GLY A 69 -16.73 -3.48 -2.80
CA GLY A 69 -16.84 -4.90 -2.45
C GLY A 69 -16.87 -5.15 -0.95
N SER A 70 -16.12 -4.37 -0.17
CA SER A 70 -16.04 -4.48 1.30
C SER A 70 -16.81 -3.42 2.05
N ASN A 71 -16.94 -2.20 1.51
CA ASN A 71 -17.68 -1.10 2.13
C ASN A 71 -19.14 -1.10 1.68
N LYS A 72 -20.01 -1.67 2.50
CA LYS A 72 -21.46 -1.68 2.29
C LYS A 72 -22.20 -0.65 3.17
N ARG A 73 -21.46 0.33 3.73
CA ARG A 73 -22.02 1.39 4.55
C ARG A 73 -22.89 2.34 3.72
N SER A 74 -23.86 2.93 4.37
CA SER A 74 -24.58 4.11 3.90
C SER A 74 -24.14 5.34 4.72
N GLY A 75 -24.39 6.54 4.21
CA GLY A 75 -24.04 7.78 4.93
C GLY A 75 -22.64 8.30 4.62
N ALA A 76 -22.03 8.98 5.61
CA ALA A 76 -20.84 9.79 5.39
C ALA A 76 -19.57 9.00 5.01
N TYR A 77 -19.51 7.72 5.30
CA TYR A 77 -18.35 6.85 5.06
C TYR A 77 -18.64 5.70 4.08
N GLY A 78 -19.70 5.79 3.28
CA GLY A 78 -20.07 4.74 2.32
C GLY A 78 -20.83 5.26 1.10
N GLY A 79 -21.06 4.37 0.12
CA GLY A 79 -21.72 4.73 -1.15
C GLY A 79 -20.75 5.39 -2.15
N PRO A 80 -20.86 6.69 -2.46
CA PRO A 80 -19.97 7.37 -3.42
C PRO A 80 -18.49 7.33 -3.03
N LEU A 81 -17.59 7.48 -4.01
CA LEU A 81 -16.13 7.46 -3.81
C LEU A 81 -15.67 8.46 -2.75
N GLU A 82 -16.24 9.68 -2.75
CA GLU A 82 -15.95 10.74 -1.79
C GLU A 82 -16.16 10.28 -0.35
N ASN A 83 -17.26 9.56 -0.13
CA ASN A 83 -17.60 9.05 1.20
C ASN A 83 -16.73 7.84 1.57
N ARG A 84 -16.49 6.92 0.62
CA ARG A 84 -15.63 5.75 0.86
C ARG A 84 -14.18 6.12 1.16
N ALA A 85 -13.68 7.19 0.56
CA ALA A 85 -12.31 7.70 0.78
C ALA A 85 -12.19 8.63 2.00
N ARG A 86 -13.29 9.07 2.60
CA ARG A 86 -13.30 10.06 3.70
C ARG A 86 -12.38 9.69 4.85
N LEU A 87 -12.48 8.47 5.37
CA LEU A 87 -11.65 8.03 6.50
C LEU A 87 -10.16 8.10 6.15
N MET A 88 -9.78 7.73 4.93
CA MET A 88 -8.39 7.82 4.48
C MET A 88 -7.90 9.28 4.45
N PHE A 89 -8.72 10.20 3.94
CA PHE A 89 -8.36 11.62 3.89
C PHE A 89 -8.25 12.23 5.30
N GLU A 90 -9.15 11.91 6.21
CA GLU A 90 -9.08 12.33 7.61
C GLU A 90 -7.81 11.82 8.30
N VAL A 91 -7.39 10.58 8.00
CA VAL A 91 -6.12 10.02 8.50
C VAL A 91 -4.92 10.75 7.89
N ILE A 92 -4.93 11.02 6.58
CA ILE A 92 -3.86 11.78 5.92
C ILE A 92 -3.73 13.18 6.55
N GLU A 93 -4.83 13.89 6.76
CA GLU A 93 -4.83 15.21 7.41
C GLU A 93 -4.27 15.15 8.83
N ALA A 94 -4.69 14.17 9.63
CA ALA A 94 -4.22 13.99 11.01
C ALA A 94 -2.72 13.68 11.08
N VAL A 95 -2.22 12.82 10.19
CA VAL A 95 -0.79 12.44 10.12
C VAL A 95 0.04 13.60 9.58
N SER A 96 -0.44 14.29 8.53
CA SER A 96 0.22 15.47 7.96
C SER A 96 0.27 16.64 8.95
N GLY A 97 -0.72 16.75 9.83
CA GLY A 97 -0.70 17.72 10.93
C GLY A 97 0.43 17.51 11.94
N VAL A 98 1.00 16.31 12.03
CA VAL A 98 2.16 15.99 12.88
C VAL A 98 3.49 16.21 12.15
N TRP A 99 3.55 15.79 10.88
CA TRP A 99 4.81 15.71 10.12
C TRP A 99 5.06 16.86 9.15
N GLY A 100 3.99 17.51 8.65
CA GLY A 100 3.99 18.21 7.36
C GLY A 100 3.70 17.21 6.23
N ALA A 101 2.91 17.60 5.25
CA ALA A 101 2.48 16.71 4.17
C ALA A 101 3.66 16.21 3.32
N ASP A 102 4.70 17.03 3.17
CA ASP A 102 5.96 16.71 2.47
C ASP A 102 6.80 15.60 3.11
N ARG A 103 6.39 15.09 4.28
CA ARG A 103 6.99 13.94 5.00
C ARG A 103 6.05 12.76 5.12
N VAL A 104 4.91 12.79 4.45
CA VAL A 104 3.89 11.73 4.50
C VAL A 104 3.70 11.13 3.10
N GLY A 105 3.96 9.85 2.97
CA GLY A 105 3.57 9.05 1.81
C GLY A 105 2.23 8.36 2.03
N LEU A 106 1.57 7.96 0.94
CA LEU A 106 0.39 7.11 0.97
C LEU A 106 0.61 5.90 0.09
N ARG A 107 0.32 4.69 0.58
CA ARG A 107 0.31 3.47 -0.24
C ARG A 107 -1.10 3.01 -0.53
N ILE A 108 -1.39 2.71 -1.81
CA ILE A 108 -2.65 2.12 -2.29
C ILE A 108 -2.41 0.91 -3.18
N SER A 109 -3.39 0.00 -3.25
CA SER A 109 -3.31 -1.22 -4.05
C SER A 109 -4.63 -1.51 -4.78
N PRO A 110 -5.06 -0.66 -5.72
CA PRO A 110 -6.43 -0.65 -6.25
C PRO A 110 -6.86 -1.96 -6.93
N LEU A 111 -5.95 -2.71 -7.52
CA LEU A 111 -6.24 -4.00 -8.14
C LEU A 111 -6.08 -5.21 -7.21
N ASN A 112 -5.35 -5.05 -6.08
CA ASN A 112 -5.00 -6.21 -5.27
C ASN A 112 -6.22 -6.82 -4.56
N SER A 113 -6.48 -8.08 -4.84
CA SER A 113 -7.59 -8.85 -4.25
C SER A 113 -7.22 -9.56 -2.95
N TYR A 114 -6.00 -9.34 -2.44
CA TYR A 114 -5.57 -9.88 -1.15
C TYR A 114 -6.56 -9.48 -0.05
N ASN A 115 -6.84 -10.39 0.86
CA ASN A 115 -7.86 -10.19 1.88
C ASN A 115 -9.27 -9.98 1.29
N ASP A 116 -9.56 -10.61 0.15
CA ASP A 116 -10.87 -10.58 -0.52
C ASP A 116 -11.33 -9.17 -0.94
N MET A 117 -10.37 -8.31 -1.28
CA MET A 117 -10.64 -6.96 -1.75
C MET A 117 -11.02 -6.96 -3.22
N ILE A 118 -12.25 -6.57 -3.49
CA ILE A 118 -12.77 -6.39 -4.85
C ILE A 118 -13.41 -4.99 -4.94
N ASP A 119 -13.22 -4.33 -6.06
CA ASP A 119 -13.94 -3.11 -6.41
C ASP A 119 -14.56 -3.27 -7.79
N SER A 120 -15.73 -2.72 -8.00
CA SER A 120 -16.43 -2.79 -9.30
C SER A 120 -15.74 -1.98 -10.39
N ASP A 121 -15.01 -0.92 -10.00
CA ASP A 121 -14.19 -0.07 -10.89
C ASP A 121 -12.86 0.34 -10.23
N PRO A 122 -11.91 -0.60 -10.09
CA PRO A 122 -10.65 -0.32 -9.40
C PRO A 122 -9.76 0.70 -10.14
N VAL A 123 -9.91 0.82 -11.46
CA VAL A 123 -9.17 1.82 -12.27
C VAL A 123 -9.75 3.20 -12.06
N GLY A 124 -11.08 3.35 -12.09
CA GLY A 124 -11.76 4.59 -11.77
C GLY A 124 -11.50 5.06 -10.35
N LEU A 125 -11.54 4.17 -9.37
CA LEU A 125 -11.17 4.45 -7.97
C LEU A 125 -9.74 5.01 -7.89
N ALA A 126 -8.76 4.33 -8.50
CA ALA A 126 -7.37 4.76 -8.46
C ALA A 126 -7.15 6.12 -9.12
N THR A 127 -7.77 6.34 -10.28
CA THR A 127 -7.70 7.59 -11.04
C THR A 127 -8.29 8.74 -10.24
N TRP A 128 -9.46 8.55 -9.67
CA TRP A 128 -10.14 9.55 -8.85
C TRP A 128 -9.31 9.91 -7.60
N LEU A 129 -8.77 8.90 -6.90
CA LEU A 129 -7.86 9.11 -5.76
C LEU A 129 -6.63 9.92 -6.18
N GLY A 130 -5.99 9.57 -7.30
CA GLY A 130 -4.84 10.31 -7.84
C GLY A 130 -5.15 11.80 -8.03
N GLY A 131 -6.31 12.13 -8.61
CA GLY A 131 -6.78 13.51 -8.76
C GLY A 131 -6.98 14.22 -7.43
N ARG A 132 -7.65 13.58 -6.47
CA ARG A 132 -7.94 14.16 -5.15
C ARG A 132 -6.69 14.35 -4.27
N LEU A 133 -5.68 13.48 -4.41
CA LEU A 133 -4.46 13.55 -3.62
C LEU A 133 -3.55 14.74 -3.96
N ASN A 134 -3.78 15.41 -5.09
CA ASN A 134 -3.08 16.67 -5.40
C ASN A 134 -3.34 17.78 -4.36
N ASP A 135 -4.50 17.76 -3.72
CA ASP A 135 -4.90 18.77 -2.73
C ASP A 135 -4.09 18.65 -1.42
N PHE A 136 -3.41 17.54 -1.18
CA PHE A 136 -2.73 17.25 0.08
C PHE A 136 -1.23 17.58 0.09
N GLY A 137 -0.56 17.63 -1.05
CA GLY A 137 0.87 17.92 -1.16
C GLY A 137 1.77 16.86 -0.50
N LEU A 138 1.38 15.58 -0.62
CA LEU A 138 2.10 14.45 -0.03
C LEU A 138 3.51 14.29 -0.61
N ALA A 139 4.42 13.72 0.18
CA ALA A 139 5.76 13.36 -0.26
C ALA A 139 5.73 12.46 -1.50
N TYR A 140 4.84 11.47 -1.51
CA TYR A 140 4.63 10.57 -2.66
C TYR A 140 3.33 9.77 -2.55
N LEU A 141 2.87 9.28 -3.70
CA LEU A 141 1.88 8.22 -3.80
C LEU A 141 2.58 6.92 -4.20
N HIS A 142 2.46 5.87 -3.39
CA HIS A 142 3.00 4.54 -3.64
C HIS A 142 1.91 3.64 -4.19
N LEU A 143 1.97 3.37 -5.50
CA LEU A 143 0.95 2.64 -6.23
C LEU A 143 1.39 1.20 -6.51
N MET A 144 0.67 0.25 -5.97
CA MET A 144 0.79 -1.16 -6.34
C MET A 144 -0.01 -1.43 -7.61
N ARG A 145 0.68 -1.81 -8.70
CA ARG A 145 0.09 -1.87 -10.05
C ARG A 145 -0.68 -3.14 -10.39
N GLY A 146 -0.69 -4.15 -9.53
CA GLY A 146 -1.24 -5.46 -9.88
C GLY A 146 -1.95 -6.15 -8.73
N ASP A 147 -2.42 -7.36 -9.02
CA ASP A 147 -3.09 -8.25 -8.08
C ASP A 147 -2.29 -9.53 -7.89
N PHE A 148 -2.01 -9.92 -6.65
CA PHE A 148 -1.29 -11.16 -6.34
C PHE A 148 -2.02 -12.42 -6.84
N PHE A 149 -3.34 -12.39 -6.87
CA PHE A 149 -4.17 -13.54 -7.25
C PHE A 149 -4.74 -13.44 -8.66
N GLY A 150 -4.54 -12.32 -9.35
CA GLY A 150 -5.01 -12.12 -10.72
C GLY A 150 -6.53 -12.06 -10.88
N LYS A 151 -7.29 -11.85 -9.80
CA LYS A 151 -8.76 -11.72 -9.85
C LYS A 151 -9.19 -10.41 -10.50
N GLN A 152 -8.43 -9.34 -10.28
CA GLN A 152 -8.66 -8.03 -10.89
C GLN A 152 -7.51 -7.67 -11.83
N LYS A 153 -7.84 -7.05 -12.95
CA LYS A 153 -6.87 -6.66 -13.98
C LYS A 153 -7.18 -5.26 -14.47
N GLY A 154 -6.14 -4.56 -14.93
CA GLY A 154 -6.26 -3.24 -15.53
C GLY A 154 -4.92 -2.50 -15.50
N ASP A 155 -4.84 -1.42 -16.23
CA ASP A 155 -3.76 -0.45 -16.11
C ASP A 155 -4.21 0.66 -15.14
N VAL A 156 -3.55 0.75 -14.01
CA VAL A 156 -3.77 1.82 -13.02
C VAL A 156 -2.66 2.85 -13.04
N VAL A 157 -1.50 2.54 -13.64
CA VAL A 157 -0.34 3.44 -13.66
C VAL A 157 -0.59 4.61 -14.59
N THR A 158 -0.98 4.35 -15.83
CA THR A 158 -1.20 5.39 -16.84
C THR A 158 -2.27 6.41 -16.41
N PRO A 159 -3.49 6.00 -16.01
CA PRO A 159 -4.51 6.96 -15.61
C PRO A 159 -4.19 7.67 -14.29
N VAL A 160 -3.55 6.99 -13.32
CA VAL A 160 -3.11 7.66 -12.08
C VAL A 160 -2.02 8.68 -12.39
N ARG A 161 -1.02 8.36 -13.24
CA ARG A 161 0.01 9.34 -13.63
C ARG A 161 -0.60 10.56 -14.33
N ALA A 162 -1.61 10.38 -15.15
CA ALA A 162 -2.30 11.49 -15.81
C ALA A 162 -3.08 12.39 -14.82
N ALA A 163 -3.60 11.82 -13.74
CA ALA A 163 -4.40 12.51 -12.74
C ALA A 163 -3.56 13.12 -11.59
N TYR A 164 -2.48 12.45 -11.17
CA TYR A 164 -1.65 12.83 -10.03
C TYR A 164 -0.39 13.59 -10.46
N GLN A 165 -0.18 14.77 -9.88
CA GLN A 165 0.92 15.68 -10.22
C GLN A 165 2.17 15.50 -9.34
N GLY A 166 2.04 14.81 -8.20
CA GLY A 166 3.13 14.59 -7.24
C GLY A 166 4.04 13.43 -7.62
N VAL A 167 4.95 13.07 -6.72
CA VAL A 167 5.87 11.93 -6.88
C VAL A 167 5.09 10.62 -6.86
N LEU A 168 5.19 9.83 -7.93
CA LEU A 168 4.54 8.53 -8.08
C LEU A 168 5.56 7.40 -7.99
N VAL A 169 5.45 6.57 -6.96
CA VAL A 169 6.29 5.39 -6.75
C VAL A 169 5.52 4.15 -7.19
N GLY A 170 6.05 3.43 -8.17
CA GLY A 170 5.48 2.16 -8.64
C GLY A 170 5.96 0.96 -7.83
N ASN A 171 5.10 -0.04 -7.65
CA ASN A 171 5.44 -1.28 -6.97
C ASN A 171 4.74 -2.48 -7.63
N MET A 172 5.25 -3.67 -7.31
CA MET A 172 4.79 -4.99 -7.72
C MET A 172 5.23 -5.41 -9.13
N GLY A 173 6.08 -6.45 -9.15
CA GLY A 173 6.44 -7.20 -10.34
C GLY A 173 7.32 -6.45 -11.34
N TYR A 174 7.92 -5.33 -10.97
CA TYR A 174 8.91 -4.67 -11.81
C TYR A 174 10.23 -5.43 -11.79
N THR A 175 10.76 -5.70 -12.97
CA THR A 175 12.19 -5.99 -13.09
C THR A 175 13.00 -4.69 -13.01
N PRO A 176 14.32 -4.76 -12.68
CA PRO A 176 15.16 -3.56 -12.70
C PRO A 176 15.13 -2.79 -14.03
N ALA A 177 15.17 -3.50 -15.15
CA ALA A 177 15.12 -2.89 -16.49
C ALA A 177 13.78 -2.21 -16.77
N GLU A 178 12.67 -2.87 -16.44
CA GLU A 178 11.33 -2.32 -16.59
C GLU A 178 11.12 -1.09 -15.70
N GLY A 179 11.62 -1.14 -14.46
CA GLY A 179 11.57 -0.01 -13.54
C GLY A 179 12.36 1.19 -14.07
N ALA A 180 13.58 0.96 -14.58
CA ALA A 180 14.39 1.99 -15.20
C ALA A 180 13.70 2.63 -16.42
N SER A 181 13.08 1.82 -17.30
CA SER A 181 12.32 2.32 -18.44
C SER A 181 11.10 3.15 -18.01
N ALA A 182 10.35 2.68 -17.02
CA ALA A 182 9.17 3.39 -16.51
C ALA A 182 9.53 4.79 -15.95
N VAL A 183 10.67 4.90 -15.26
CA VAL A 183 11.19 6.19 -14.78
C VAL A 183 11.68 7.06 -15.92
N ALA A 184 12.48 6.51 -16.85
CA ALA A 184 13.00 7.25 -18.00
C ALA A 184 11.89 7.80 -18.91
N GLU A 185 10.78 7.09 -19.03
CA GLU A 185 9.60 7.47 -19.82
C GLU A 185 8.65 8.43 -19.05
N GLY A 186 8.95 8.79 -17.80
CA GLY A 186 8.12 9.66 -16.97
C GLY A 186 6.80 9.04 -16.52
N LYS A 187 6.66 7.72 -16.64
CA LYS A 187 5.48 6.99 -16.12
C LYS A 187 5.47 6.92 -14.60
N LEU A 188 6.66 6.86 -14.02
CA LEU A 188 6.90 6.83 -12.58
C LEU A 188 8.09 7.74 -12.25
N ASP A 189 8.15 8.20 -11.00
CA ASP A 189 9.32 8.93 -10.47
C ASP A 189 10.29 7.98 -9.77
N ALA A 190 9.79 6.86 -9.23
CA ALA A 190 10.58 5.83 -8.58
C ALA A 190 9.89 4.46 -8.63
N VAL A 191 10.64 3.40 -8.33
CA VAL A 191 10.11 2.03 -8.18
C VAL A 191 10.55 1.44 -6.85
N ALA A 192 9.61 0.87 -6.12
CA ALA A 192 9.85 0.16 -4.86
C ALA A 192 9.96 -1.36 -5.12
N PHE A 193 11.06 -1.96 -4.64
CA PHE A 193 11.32 -3.38 -4.72
C PHE A 193 11.20 -4.02 -3.33
N GLY A 194 10.33 -5.03 -3.18
CA GLY A 194 10.21 -5.80 -1.95
C GLY A 194 11.08 -7.07 -1.98
N THR A 195 10.58 -8.11 -2.67
CA THR A 195 11.19 -9.43 -2.74
C THR A 195 12.65 -9.41 -3.22
N ALA A 196 12.93 -8.65 -4.28
CA ALA A 196 14.30 -8.53 -4.79
C ALA A 196 15.22 -7.83 -3.78
N PHE A 197 14.72 -6.83 -3.04
CA PHE A 197 15.53 -6.13 -2.04
C PHE A 197 15.79 -6.98 -0.80
N LEU A 198 14.81 -7.81 -0.40
CA LEU A 198 15.00 -8.76 0.71
C LEU A 198 16.18 -9.71 0.44
N ALA A 199 16.27 -10.26 -0.78
CA ALA A 199 17.32 -11.20 -1.15
C ALA A 199 18.66 -10.55 -1.56
N ASN A 200 18.69 -9.24 -1.75
CA ASN A 200 19.87 -8.51 -2.20
C ASN A 200 20.05 -7.24 -1.36
N PRO A 201 20.78 -7.28 -0.23
CA PRO A 201 20.98 -6.11 0.62
C PRO A 201 21.67 -4.95 -0.10
N ASP A 202 22.34 -5.24 -1.21
CA ASP A 202 23.05 -4.31 -2.10
C ASP A 202 22.35 -4.15 -3.46
N LEU A 203 21.03 -4.36 -3.53
CA LEU A 203 20.23 -4.32 -4.76
C LEU A 203 20.54 -3.11 -5.67
N PRO A 204 20.63 -1.86 -5.17
CA PRO A 204 20.94 -0.71 -6.02
C PRO A 204 22.31 -0.82 -6.70
N ALA A 205 23.31 -1.33 -6.00
CA ALA A 205 24.66 -1.54 -6.57
C ALA A 205 24.63 -2.61 -7.66
N ARG A 206 23.96 -3.73 -7.42
CA ARG A 206 23.78 -4.81 -8.42
C ARG A 206 23.05 -4.31 -9.66
N ILE A 207 21.96 -3.56 -9.51
CA ILE A 207 21.23 -2.98 -10.64
C ILE A 207 22.15 -2.07 -11.47
N LYS A 208 22.91 -1.19 -10.80
CA LYS A 208 23.82 -0.26 -11.46
C LYS A 208 24.93 -0.97 -12.23
N ALA A 209 25.44 -2.08 -11.70
CA ALA A 209 26.52 -2.86 -12.29
C ALA A 209 26.03 -3.92 -13.30
N GLY A 210 24.72 -4.15 -13.42
CA GLY A 210 24.15 -5.26 -14.18
C GLY A 210 24.52 -6.64 -13.58
N ALA A 211 24.80 -6.70 -12.29
CA ALA A 211 25.23 -7.90 -11.58
C ALA A 211 24.06 -8.88 -11.36
N PRO A 212 24.32 -10.19 -11.26
CA PRO A 212 23.30 -11.19 -10.99
C PRO A 212 22.66 -10.98 -9.61
N LEU A 213 21.35 -11.20 -9.52
CA LEU A 213 20.62 -11.17 -8.26
C LEU A 213 20.69 -12.53 -7.55
N ASN A 214 20.69 -12.51 -6.22
CA ASN A 214 20.54 -13.71 -5.40
C ASN A 214 19.17 -14.35 -5.65
N ALA A 215 19.13 -15.68 -5.64
CA ALA A 215 17.88 -16.42 -5.67
C ALA A 215 17.09 -16.18 -4.37
N VAL A 216 15.79 -15.97 -4.52
CA VAL A 216 14.87 -15.72 -3.40
C VAL A 216 14.37 -17.07 -2.85
N ASP A 217 14.39 -17.25 -1.53
CA ASP A 217 13.71 -18.36 -0.85
C ASP A 217 12.40 -17.88 -0.24
N ALA A 218 11.29 -18.12 -0.94
CA ALA A 218 9.97 -17.73 -0.48
C ALA A 218 9.52 -18.40 0.83
N ASN A 219 10.11 -19.55 1.19
CA ASN A 219 9.78 -20.24 2.43
C ASN A 219 10.26 -19.49 3.68
N THR A 220 11.22 -18.57 3.52
CA THR A 220 11.81 -17.81 4.63
C THR A 220 11.23 -16.40 4.81
N PHE A 221 10.30 -15.95 3.96
CA PHE A 221 9.78 -14.56 4.01
C PHE A 221 9.15 -14.16 5.33
N TYR A 222 8.54 -15.12 6.04
CA TYR A 222 7.77 -14.88 7.26
C TYR A 222 8.20 -15.78 8.40
N THR A 223 9.39 -16.39 8.31
CA THR A 223 9.95 -17.21 9.39
C THR A 223 10.70 -16.34 10.41
N PRO A 224 10.69 -16.68 11.68
CA PRO A 224 11.50 -15.98 12.67
C PRO A 224 13.00 -16.27 12.50
N GLY A 225 13.83 -15.32 12.88
CA GLY A 225 15.29 -15.47 12.87
C GLY A 225 15.97 -14.86 11.64
N PRO A 226 17.31 -15.01 11.54
CA PRO A 226 18.11 -14.36 10.51
C PRO A 226 18.03 -15.02 9.14
N GLN A 227 17.68 -16.31 9.07
CA GLN A 227 17.70 -17.08 7.82
C GLN A 227 16.72 -16.50 6.79
N GLY A 228 17.23 -16.19 5.60
CA GLY A 228 16.45 -15.60 4.52
C GLY A 228 16.04 -14.14 4.76
N TYR A 229 16.61 -13.52 5.82
CA TYR A 229 16.33 -12.13 6.16
C TYR A 229 17.59 -11.27 6.27
N THR A 230 18.64 -11.74 6.99
CA THR A 230 19.87 -10.98 7.20
C THR A 230 21.13 -11.72 6.73
N ASP A 231 20.99 -12.88 6.12
CA ASP A 231 22.09 -13.79 5.73
C ASP A 231 22.33 -13.88 4.22
N TYR A 232 21.56 -13.13 3.41
CA TYR A 232 21.83 -13.06 1.97
C TYR A 232 23.17 -12.39 1.68
N PRO A 233 23.98 -12.98 0.78
CA PRO A 233 25.31 -12.46 0.49
C PRO A 233 25.26 -11.16 -0.33
N VAL A 234 26.15 -10.24 0.00
CA VAL A 234 26.45 -9.09 -0.86
C VAL A 234 27.25 -9.54 -2.10
N TRP A 235 27.16 -8.78 -3.14
CA TRP A 235 27.96 -9.00 -4.36
C TRP A 235 29.42 -8.61 -4.11
N ALA A 236 30.34 -9.50 -4.48
CA ALA A 236 31.77 -9.32 -4.22
C ALA A 236 32.50 -8.48 -5.29
N GLY A 237 31.79 -8.01 -6.35
CA GLY A 237 32.39 -7.26 -7.43
C GLY A 237 32.86 -8.13 -8.59
#